data_f1e687cadd128c6c4bf7d1b0e0dab054
#
_entry.id   f1e687cadd128c6c4bf7d1b0e0dab054
#
_cell.length_a   1.000
_cell.length_b   1.000
_cell.length_c   1.000
_cell.angle_alpha   90.00
_cell.angle_beta   90.00
_cell.angle_gamma   90.00
#
_symmetry.space_group_name_H-M   'P 1'
#
loop_
_entity.id
_entity.type
_entity.pdbx_description
1 polymer ?
#
loop_
_entity_poly.entity_id
_entity_poly.type
_entity_poly.pdbx_seq_one_letter_code
_entity_poly.pdbx_strand_id
1 'polypeptide(L)'
;MRRRMVWMAIAATMMMAVICASGGVGAQEKAPAGPPVKPSDVPLDKKAVATGPLGVVIAGMVHGHVDGFLAAAVKRTDIAIEGIAEPDRALFDRYAKKYGLDAKLYHEDLGEMLNNTHPDAVLVYTSSFDHRKVVEICAKSSQAGGVKPLTVMMEKPLAVSAEDAHAIAKAANEAKMTVLVNYFTTWQPSRHTAYEMAKDGTIGDVRKIVAHDGHAGPKEIGVGQEFLGWLTDPKLNGGGALYDFGCYGVDFMTWLMGGERPLTVTAVTLQIKPDVYPKVDDDATIVLTYPKAMGIVQGSWNWPFGRSDVEIYGKAGAVKTLGKDALEVRKAGEKQAEKVEAKALTPPMDDELSYLRAVVREGLKPEGPGSLEVNVVVAEVLDAARESAKTGRTVRMDARK
;
A
#
# COMPACT_ATOMS: atom_id res chain seq x y z
N MET A 1 6.07 44.12 -51.92
CA MET A 1 5.23 45.31 -51.63
C MET A 1 5.02 45.38 -50.10
N ARG A 2 5.49 46.48 -49.60
CA ARG A 2 5.48 47.02 -48.27
C ARG A 2 4.07 47.11 -47.66
N ARG A 3 3.90 46.84 -46.36
CA ARG A 3 3.38 47.83 -45.39
C ARG A 3 3.64 47.34 -43.93
N ARG A 4 4.55 48.07 -43.31
CA ARG A 4 4.68 48.24 -41.85
C ARG A 4 3.57 49.13 -41.35
N MET A 5 3.03 48.89 -40.19
CA MET A 5 2.54 49.99 -39.35
C MET A 5 2.68 49.64 -37.85
N VAL A 6 3.35 50.53 -37.20
CA VAL A 6 3.64 50.79 -35.80
C VAL A 6 2.48 51.58 -35.19
N TRP A 7 2.14 51.39 -33.94
CA TRP A 7 1.59 52.38 -32.97
C TRP A 7 1.61 51.73 -31.58
N MET A 8 2.47 52.15 -30.69
CA MET A 8 2.47 53.28 -29.78
C MET A 8 1.67 53.08 -28.48
N ALA A 9 2.42 53.15 -27.38
CA ALA A 9 2.01 53.11 -25.99
C ALA A 9 1.18 54.35 -25.59
N ILE A 10 0.25 54.11 -24.64
CA ILE A 10 -0.22 55.21 -23.75
C ILE A 10 -0.24 54.65 -22.31
N ALA A 11 0.62 55.26 -21.47
CA ALA A 11 0.57 55.19 -20.05
C ALA A 11 -0.48 56.17 -19.52
N ALA A 12 -1.32 55.77 -18.63
CA ALA A 12 -2.10 56.68 -17.80
C ALA A 12 -2.01 56.24 -16.34
N THR A 13 -1.28 57.02 -15.59
CA THR A 13 -1.15 57.03 -14.13
C THR A 13 -2.45 57.58 -13.55
N MET A 14 -3.09 56.84 -12.66
CA MET A 14 -4.09 57.39 -11.72
C MET A 14 -3.73 56.99 -10.30
N MET A 15 -3.26 57.99 -9.57
CA MET A 15 -2.94 58.00 -8.15
C MET A 15 -4.23 58.27 -7.41
N MET A 16 -4.71 57.35 -6.58
CA MET A 16 -5.77 57.62 -5.61
C MET A 16 -5.30 57.22 -4.23
N ALA A 17 -5.09 58.24 -3.43
CA ALA A 17 -4.81 58.10 -2.01
C ALA A 17 -6.09 57.63 -1.28
N VAL A 18 -5.99 56.60 -0.45
CA VAL A 18 -7.00 56.24 0.53
C VAL A 18 -6.33 56.19 1.90
N ILE A 19 -6.92 56.92 2.76
CA ILE A 19 -6.62 57.26 4.15
C ILE A 19 -6.55 55.99 5.02
N CYS A 20 -5.48 55.88 5.82
CA CYS A 20 -5.34 54.91 6.90
C CYS A 20 -6.39 55.13 7.98
N ALA A 21 -7.23 54.11 8.24
CA ALA A 21 -7.89 53.96 9.53
C ALA A 21 -7.20 52.78 10.26
N SER A 22 -6.47 53.11 11.32
CA SER A 22 -5.84 52.20 12.25
C SER A 22 -6.88 51.47 13.11
N GLY A 23 -7.12 50.19 12.79
CA GLY A 23 -7.79 49.27 13.68
C GLY A 23 -6.82 48.20 14.11
N GLY A 24 -6.33 48.28 15.36
CA GLY A 24 -5.43 47.29 15.95
C GLY A 24 -6.11 45.94 16.07
N VAL A 25 -5.58 44.93 15.36
CA VAL A 25 -5.85 43.54 15.62
C VAL A 25 -4.72 42.98 16.44
N GLY A 26 -5.01 42.57 17.67
CA GLY A 26 -4.07 42.04 18.62
C GLY A 26 -3.33 40.85 18.04
N ALA A 27 -2.00 40.88 18.18
CA ALA A 27 -1.14 39.77 17.91
C ALA A 27 -1.51 38.63 18.90
N GLN A 28 -2.09 37.56 18.37
CA GLN A 28 -2.13 36.29 19.10
C GLN A 28 -0.68 35.75 19.18
N GLU A 29 -0.12 35.79 20.37
CA GLU A 29 1.12 35.12 20.72
C GLU A 29 0.99 33.63 20.39
N LYS A 30 1.83 33.15 19.47
CA LYS A 30 2.04 31.71 19.28
C LYS A 30 2.59 31.15 20.58
N ALA A 31 1.82 30.24 21.18
CA ALA A 31 2.33 29.42 22.28
C ALA A 31 3.65 28.75 21.86
N PRO A 32 4.67 28.70 22.74
CA PRO A 32 5.94 28.06 22.43
C PRO A 32 5.71 26.57 22.12
N ALA A 33 6.30 26.08 21.04
CA ALA A 33 6.35 24.66 20.73
C ALA A 33 6.97 23.94 21.93
N GLY A 34 6.24 23.02 22.53
CA GLY A 34 6.74 22.17 23.59
C GLY A 34 7.95 21.37 23.10
N PRO A 35 8.84 20.93 24.02
CA PRO A 35 10.01 20.14 23.65
C PRO A 35 9.59 18.88 22.90
N PRO A 36 10.44 18.36 21.98
CA PRO A 36 10.13 17.15 21.24
C PRO A 36 9.86 16.01 22.24
N VAL A 37 8.68 15.40 22.11
CA VAL A 37 8.29 14.25 22.93
C VAL A 37 9.27 13.13 22.59
N LYS A 38 10.14 12.78 23.52
CA LYS A 38 10.94 11.55 23.44
C LYS A 38 9.97 10.38 23.41
N PRO A 39 10.29 9.28 22.69
CA PRO A 39 9.50 8.05 22.78
C PRO A 39 9.29 7.74 24.26
N SER A 40 8.04 7.67 24.69
CA SER A 40 7.71 7.45 26.08
C SER A 40 8.27 6.09 26.52
N ASP A 41 9.11 6.10 27.56
CA ASP A 41 9.43 4.94 28.39
C ASP A 41 8.16 4.51 29.15
N VAL A 42 7.12 4.06 28.45
CA VAL A 42 6.02 3.32 29.04
C VAL A 42 6.56 1.90 29.22
N PRO A 43 6.70 1.40 30.46
CA PRO A 43 7.03 0.00 30.65
C PRO A 43 5.96 -0.83 29.98
N LEU A 44 6.31 -1.53 28.90
CA LEU A 44 5.46 -2.58 28.36
C LEU A 44 5.26 -3.59 29.48
N ASP A 45 4.03 -3.74 29.92
CA ASP A 45 3.64 -4.81 30.84
C ASP A 45 4.10 -6.10 30.15
N LYS A 46 5.19 -6.70 30.65
CA LYS A 46 5.75 -7.94 30.12
C LYS A 46 4.80 -9.09 30.48
N LYS A 47 3.65 -9.14 29.81
CA LYS A 47 2.87 -10.37 29.71
C LYS A 47 3.81 -11.42 29.16
N ALA A 48 3.87 -12.58 29.81
CA ALA A 48 4.70 -13.70 29.38
C ALA A 48 4.55 -13.90 27.86
N VAL A 49 5.60 -13.58 27.11
CA VAL A 49 5.63 -13.78 25.66
C VAL A 49 5.49 -15.27 25.45
N ALA A 50 4.46 -15.71 24.75
CA ALA A 50 4.27 -17.11 24.45
C ALA A 50 5.50 -17.63 23.68
N THR A 51 6.21 -18.58 24.27
CA THR A 51 7.52 -19.10 23.82
C THR A 51 7.35 -20.25 22.86
N GLY A 52 6.62 -20.13 21.79
CA GLY A 52 6.42 -21.18 20.79
C GLY A 52 6.39 -20.61 19.37
N PRO A 53 6.27 -21.47 18.36
CA PRO A 53 5.99 -21.03 17.02
C PRO A 53 4.73 -20.15 16.98
N LEU A 54 4.67 -19.21 16.07
CA LEU A 54 3.46 -18.44 15.80
C LEU A 54 2.47 -19.35 15.07
N GLY A 55 1.31 -19.64 15.69
CA GLY A 55 0.24 -20.41 15.08
C GLY A 55 -0.49 -19.58 14.04
N VAL A 56 -0.41 -19.97 12.78
CA VAL A 56 -1.07 -19.27 11.68
C VAL A 56 -2.01 -20.20 10.94
N VAL A 57 -3.12 -19.63 10.46
CA VAL A 57 -3.99 -20.30 9.49
C VAL A 57 -4.02 -19.52 8.19
N ILE A 58 -4.31 -20.19 7.09
CA ILE A 58 -4.39 -19.60 5.74
C ILE A 58 -5.84 -19.57 5.30
N ALA A 59 -6.31 -18.40 4.84
CA ALA A 59 -7.62 -18.22 4.23
C ALA A 59 -7.48 -18.03 2.73
N GLY A 60 -7.87 -19.04 1.96
CA GLY A 60 -7.77 -19.10 0.50
C GLY A 60 -6.37 -19.41 -0.02
N MET A 61 -6.29 -19.95 -1.22
CA MET A 61 -5.03 -20.29 -1.90
C MET A 61 -5.00 -19.83 -3.36
N VAL A 62 -5.97 -18.98 -3.78
CA VAL A 62 -6.08 -18.53 -5.16
C VAL A 62 -5.12 -17.39 -5.52
N HIS A 63 -4.57 -16.68 -4.54
CA HIS A 63 -3.58 -15.63 -4.76
C HIS A 63 -2.20 -16.24 -5.01
N GLY A 64 -1.54 -15.85 -6.13
CA GLY A 64 -0.27 -16.45 -6.54
C GLY A 64 0.87 -16.35 -5.52
N HIS A 65 0.85 -15.36 -4.63
CA HIS A 65 1.88 -15.20 -3.59
C HIS A 65 1.84 -16.29 -2.52
N VAL A 66 0.75 -17.04 -2.38
CA VAL A 66 0.70 -18.19 -1.45
C VAL A 66 1.81 -19.21 -1.73
N ASP A 67 2.23 -19.34 -2.98
CA ASP A 67 3.32 -20.23 -3.38
C ASP A 67 4.65 -19.83 -2.73
N GLY A 68 5.00 -18.56 -2.80
CA GLY A 68 6.19 -18.00 -2.16
C GLY A 68 6.15 -18.08 -0.64
N PHE A 69 4.99 -17.77 -0.05
CA PHE A 69 4.76 -17.90 1.38
C PHE A 69 4.97 -19.34 1.86
N LEU A 70 4.32 -20.32 1.25
CA LEU A 70 4.46 -21.74 1.64
C LEU A 70 5.91 -22.21 1.49
N ALA A 71 6.62 -21.83 0.40
CA ALA A 71 8.02 -22.14 0.21
C ALA A 71 8.95 -21.62 1.32
N ALA A 72 8.59 -20.50 1.93
CA ALA A 72 9.29 -19.89 3.06
C ALA A 72 8.85 -20.53 4.39
N ALA A 73 7.54 -20.60 4.64
CA ALA A 73 6.96 -21.00 5.92
C ALA A 73 7.30 -22.44 6.33
N VAL A 74 7.30 -23.37 5.36
CA VAL A 74 7.64 -24.79 5.67
C VAL A 74 9.10 -25.00 6.10
N LYS A 75 9.97 -24.02 5.93
CA LYS A 75 11.37 -24.05 6.36
C LYS A 75 11.60 -23.38 7.71
N ARG A 76 10.61 -22.69 8.23
CA ARG A 76 10.71 -21.94 9.50
C ARG A 76 10.29 -22.81 10.67
N THR A 77 11.01 -22.68 11.78
CA THR A 77 10.68 -23.36 13.04
C THR A 77 9.90 -22.47 14.00
N ASP A 78 9.82 -21.18 13.72
CA ASP A 78 9.12 -20.18 14.50
C ASP A 78 7.70 -19.87 14.01
N ILE A 79 7.26 -20.54 12.92
CA ILE A 79 5.91 -20.47 12.33
C ILE A 79 5.32 -21.88 12.31
N ALA A 80 4.07 -22.03 12.72
CA ALA A 80 3.31 -23.27 12.63
C ALA A 80 2.03 -23.03 11.82
N ILE A 81 1.87 -23.72 10.69
CA ILE A 81 0.61 -23.71 9.94
C ILE A 81 -0.35 -24.67 10.63
N GLU A 82 -1.47 -24.15 11.18
CA GLU A 82 -2.44 -24.92 11.98
C GLU A 82 -3.70 -25.29 11.20
N GLY A 83 -3.94 -24.64 10.05
CA GLY A 83 -5.06 -24.93 9.17
C GLY A 83 -5.04 -24.11 7.88
N ILE A 84 -5.73 -24.60 6.88
CA ILE A 84 -5.86 -23.97 5.56
C ILE A 84 -7.32 -24.08 5.12
N ALA A 85 -8.02 -22.95 5.06
CA ALA A 85 -9.39 -22.89 4.56
C ALA A 85 -9.38 -22.58 3.06
N GLU A 86 -9.74 -23.57 2.23
CA GLU A 86 -9.79 -23.45 0.78
C GLU A 86 -10.99 -24.24 0.26
N PRO A 87 -11.98 -23.57 -0.39
CA PRO A 87 -13.15 -24.26 -0.91
C PRO A 87 -12.84 -25.27 -2.03
N ASP A 88 -11.78 -25.02 -2.82
CA ASP A 88 -11.32 -25.95 -3.86
C ASP A 88 -10.35 -26.97 -3.28
N ARG A 89 -10.84 -28.15 -2.95
CA ARG A 89 -10.04 -29.27 -2.46
C ARG A 89 -8.89 -29.63 -3.39
N ALA A 90 -9.08 -29.57 -4.70
CA ALA A 90 -8.04 -29.94 -5.67
C ALA A 90 -6.90 -28.91 -5.66
N LEU A 91 -7.21 -27.62 -5.40
CA LEU A 91 -6.20 -26.57 -5.22
C LEU A 91 -5.38 -26.83 -3.97
N PHE A 92 -6.02 -27.14 -2.83
CA PHE A 92 -5.31 -27.53 -1.61
C PHE A 92 -4.41 -28.74 -1.84
N ASP A 93 -4.92 -29.81 -2.43
CA ASP A 93 -4.17 -31.08 -2.67
C ASP A 93 -2.93 -30.83 -3.55
N ARG A 94 -3.01 -29.93 -4.53
CA ARG A 94 -1.88 -29.54 -5.39
C ARG A 94 -0.74 -28.88 -4.57
N TYR A 95 -1.09 -27.92 -3.71
CA TYR A 95 -0.11 -27.26 -2.83
C TYR A 95 0.38 -28.21 -1.72
N ALA A 96 -0.49 -29.02 -1.15
CA ALA A 96 -0.11 -30.01 -0.15
C ALA A 96 0.93 -31.00 -0.70
N LYS A 97 0.72 -31.50 -1.91
CA LYS A 97 1.69 -32.35 -2.61
C LYS A 97 3.02 -31.63 -2.87
N LYS A 98 2.96 -30.34 -3.28
CA LYS A 98 4.15 -29.55 -3.60
C LYS A 98 5.01 -29.26 -2.38
N TYR A 99 4.40 -28.95 -1.23
CA TYR A 99 5.08 -28.49 -0.02
C TYR A 99 5.10 -29.49 1.12
N GLY A 100 4.56 -30.69 0.91
CA GLY A 100 4.50 -31.74 1.95
C GLY A 100 3.58 -31.40 3.12
N LEU A 101 2.46 -30.69 2.85
CA LEU A 101 1.51 -30.33 3.90
C LEU A 101 0.66 -31.53 4.33
N ASP A 102 0.38 -31.65 5.62
CA ASP A 102 -0.52 -32.69 6.14
C ASP A 102 -1.97 -32.45 5.64
N ALA A 103 -2.62 -33.50 5.17
CA ALA A 103 -4.02 -33.42 4.72
C ALA A 103 -5.00 -33.00 5.85
N LYS A 104 -4.60 -33.15 7.13
CA LYS A 104 -5.37 -32.68 8.29
C LYS A 104 -5.47 -31.16 8.39
N LEU A 105 -4.58 -30.42 7.71
CA LEU A 105 -4.64 -28.96 7.66
C LEU A 105 -5.79 -28.42 6.81
N TYR A 106 -6.41 -29.28 5.99
CA TYR A 106 -7.51 -28.89 5.12
C TYR A 106 -8.79 -28.59 5.87
N HIS A 107 -9.40 -27.46 5.55
CA HIS A 107 -10.75 -27.06 5.91
C HIS A 107 -11.44 -26.47 4.68
N GLU A 108 -12.73 -26.72 4.51
CA GLU A 108 -13.52 -26.12 3.43
C GLU A 108 -13.98 -24.69 3.81
N ASP A 109 -14.29 -24.47 5.10
CA ASP A 109 -14.85 -23.23 5.64
C ASP A 109 -13.93 -22.57 6.65
N LEU A 110 -13.71 -21.25 6.49
CA LEU A 110 -12.86 -20.45 7.38
C LEU A 110 -13.44 -20.33 8.79
N GLY A 111 -14.75 -20.13 8.92
CA GLY A 111 -15.38 -19.96 10.24
C GLY A 111 -15.31 -21.23 11.07
N GLU A 112 -15.54 -22.39 10.45
CA GLU A 112 -15.38 -23.69 11.10
C GLU A 112 -13.92 -23.93 11.50
N MET A 113 -12.97 -23.63 10.62
CA MET A 113 -11.54 -23.75 10.93
C MET A 113 -11.15 -22.91 12.15
N LEU A 114 -11.56 -21.64 12.20
CA LEU A 114 -11.22 -20.74 13.32
C LEU A 114 -11.78 -21.23 14.66
N ASN A 115 -12.97 -21.86 14.66
CA ASN A 115 -13.56 -22.44 15.87
C ASN A 115 -12.79 -23.66 16.38
N ASN A 116 -12.05 -24.34 15.51
CA ASN A 116 -11.34 -25.58 15.85
C ASN A 116 -9.84 -25.34 16.16
N THR A 117 -9.20 -24.30 15.57
CA THR A 117 -7.75 -24.11 15.65
C THR A 117 -7.33 -23.02 16.63
N HIS A 118 -8.12 -21.95 16.83
CA HIS A 118 -7.78 -20.78 17.66
C HIS A 118 -6.39 -20.16 17.37
N PRO A 119 -6.08 -19.81 16.11
CA PRO A 119 -4.74 -19.39 15.72
C PRO A 119 -4.35 -18.03 16.31
N ASP A 120 -3.07 -17.70 16.26
CA ASP A 120 -2.55 -16.38 16.60
C ASP A 120 -2.81 -15.35 15.48
N ALA A 121 -2.74 -15.80 14.20
CA ALA A 121 -2.95 -14.94 13.05
C ALA A 121 -3.61 -15.69 11.88
N VAL A 122 -4.27 -14.92 11.02
CA VAL A 122 -4.86 -15.38 9.74
C VAL A 122 -4.11 -14.71 8.59
N LEU A 123 -3.61 -15.52 7.67
CA LEU A 123 -2.96 -15.08 6.45
C LEU A 123 -3.93 -15.23 5.28
N VAL A 124 -4.15 -14.17 4.51
CA VAL A 124 -5.23 -14.12 3.52
C VAL A 124 -4.66 -14.12 2.11
N TYR A 125 -4.97 -15.18 1.36
CA TYR A 125 -4.59 -15.39 -0.04
C TYR A 125 -5.80 -15.65 -0.94
N THR A 126 -6.91 -14.98 -0.65
CA THR A 126 -8.12 -14.98 -1.47
C THR A 126 -8.01 -14.00 -2.64
N SER A 127 -9.10 -13.82 -3.40
CA SER A 127 -9.26 -12.64 -4.26
C SER A 127 -9.39 -11.37 -3.41
N SER A 128 -9.03 -10.21 -3.98
CA SER A 128 -9.17 -8.93 -3.26
C SER A 128 -10.63 -8.61 -2.88
N PHE A 129 -11.58 -9.11 -3.67
CA PHE A 129 -13.02 -8.99 -3.37
C PHE A 129 -13.42 -9.71 -2.08
N ASP A 130 -12.81 -10.85 -1.79
CA ASP A 130 -13.15 -11.66 -0.63
C ASP A 130 -12.50 -11.18 0.68
N HIS A 131 -11.57 -10.22 0.65
CA HIS A 131 -10.86 -9.70 1.83
C HIS A 131 -11.83 -9.21 2.91
N ARG A 132 -12.87 -8.45 2.52
CA ARG A 132 -13.92 -8.00 3.46
C ARG A 132 -14.61 -9.15 4.16
N LYS A 133 -15.05 -10.16 3.41
CA LYS A 133 -15.72 -11.34 3.96
C LYS A 133 -14.84 -12.07 4.96
N VAL A 134 -13.55 -12.24 4.64
CA VAL A 134 -12.57 -12.87 5.55
C VAL A 134 -12.46 -12.09 6.85
N VAL A 135 -12.27 -10.76 6.78
CA VAL A 135 -12.17 -9.92 7.99
C VAL A 135 -13.45 -9.96 8.82
N GLU A 136 -14.63 -9.92 8.19
CA GLU A 136 -15.91 -10.03 8.90
C GLU A 136 -16.08 -11.37 9.61
N ILE A 137 -15.61 -12.49 9.01
CA ILE A 137 -15.60 -13.81 9.67
C ILE A 137 -14.63 -13.81 10.86
N CYS A 138 -13.40 -13.30 10.68
CA CYS A 138 -12.42 -13.18 11.76
C CYS A 138 -12.93 -12.29 12.91
N ALA A 139 -13.62 -11.20 12.59
CA ALA A 139 -14.21 -10.31 13.59
C ALA A 139 -15.29 -11.02 14.44
N LYS A 140 -16.16 -11.79 13.81
CA LYS A 140 -17.16 -12.61 14.52
C LYS A 140 -16.50 -13.64 15.44
N SER A 141 -15.45 -14.34 14.96
CA SER A 141 -14.70 -15.29 15.77
C SER A 141 -14.01 -14.61 16.96
N SER A 142 -13.40 -13.44 16.75
CA SER A 142 -12.76 -12.67 17.84
C SER A 142 -13.75 -12.14 18.90
N GLN A 143 -15.01 -11.92 18.53
CA GLN A 143 -16.06 -11.43 19.41
C GLN A 143 -16.80 -12.54 20.17
N ALA A 144 -16.68 -13.80 19.75
CA ALA A 144 -17.41 -14.94 20.33
C ALA A 144 -17.04 -15.31 21.78
N GLY A 145 -16.13 -14.57 22.41
CA GLY A 145 -15.78 -14.61 23.83
C GLY A 145 -14.66 -15.60 24.16
N GLY A 146 -13.71 -15.13 24.97
CA GLY A 146 -12.58 -15.95 25.47
C GLY A 146 -11.41 -16.14 24.51
N VAL A 147 -11.52 -15.71 23.27
CA VAL A 147 -10.45 -15.77 22.28
C VAL A 147 -9.75 -14.40 22.19
N LYS A 148 -8.42 -14.42 22.12
CA LYS A 148 -7.61 -13.23 21.87
C LYS A 148 -8.03 -12.63 20.49
N PRO A 149 -8.16 -11.30 20.36
CA PRO A 149 -8.41 -10.68 19.07
C PRO A 149 -7.38 -11.12 18.03
N LEU A 150 -7.85 -11.56 16.86
CA LEU A 150 -6.99 -12.06 15.79
C LEU A 150 -6.16 -10.95 15.17
N THR A 151 -4.96 -11.31 14.71
CA THR A 151 -4.21 -10.51 13.75
C THR A 151 -4.46 -11.09 12.36
N VAL A 152 -4.82 -10.24 11.41
CA VAL A 152 -5.05 -10.63 10.01
C VAL A 152 -4.02 -9.94 9.14
N MET A 153 -3.24 -10.69 8.39
CA MET A 153 -2.34 -10.16 7.34
C MET A 153 -2.83 -10.66 5.99
N MET A 154 -3.12 -9.73 5.10
CA MET A 154 -3.67 -10.04 3.78
C MET A 154 -2.81 -9.52 2.66
N GLU A 155 -2.96 -10.11 1.48
CA GLU A 155 -2.34 -9.61 0.27
C GLU A 155 -2.93 -8.26 -0.18
N LYS A 156 -2.13 -7.54 -0.96
CA LYS A 156 -2.52 -6.26 -1.56
C LYS A 156 -3.50 -6.43 -2.74
N PRO A 157 -4.34 -5.42 -3.02
CA PRO A 157 -4.68 -4.28 -2.17
C PRO A 157 -5.64 -4.67 -1.05
N LEU A 158 -5.83 -3.79 -0.06
CA LEU A 158 -6.74 -4.01 1.07
C LEU A 158 -8.15 -4.42 0.62
N ALA A 159 -8.67 -3.78 -0.43
CA ALA A 159 -10.03 -3.99 -0.90
C ALA A 159 -10.20 -3.52 -2.36
N VAL A 160 -11.29 -3.93 -2.99
CA VAL A 160 -11.67 -3.55 -4.37
C VAL A 160 -12.44 -2.23 -4.43
N SER A 161 -12.79 -1.65 -3.28
CA SER A 161 -13.51 -0.37 -3.18
C SER A 161 -13.24 0.34 -1.86
N ALA A 162 -13.47 1.66 -1.83
CA ALA A 162 -13.43 2.45 -0.59
C ALA A 162 -14.46 1.96 0.43
N GLU A 163 -15.66 1.57 -0.02
CA GLU A 163 -16.71 1.02 0.83
C GLU A 163 -16.25 -0.24 1.57
N ASP A 164 -15.64 -1.19 0.85
CA ASP A 164 -15.13 -2.42 1.45
C ASP A 164 -13.96 -2.15 2.41
N ALA A 165 -13.05 -1.22 2.06
CA ALA A 165 -11.97 -0.82 2.94
C ALA A 165 -12.47 -0.22 4.26
N HIS A 166 -13.48 0.64 4.20
CA HIS A 166 -14.13 1.18 5.40
C HIS A 166 -14.87 0.11 6.21
N ALA A 167 -15.53 -0.85 5.54
CA ALA A 167 -16.17 -1.98 6.22
C ALA A 167 -15.14 -2.87 6.93
N ILE A 168 -14.00 -3.15 6.30
CA ILE A 168 -12.87 -3.86 6.91
C ILE A 168 -12.37 -3.10 8.14
N ALA A 169 -12.09 -1.79 8.01
CA ALA A 169 -11.61 -0.98 9.12
C ALA A 169 -12.60 -0.94 10.30
N LYS A 170 -13.90 -0.81 10.00
CA LYS A 170 -14.97 -0.85 11.02
C LYS A 170 -14.99 -2.20 11.74
N ALA A 171 -15.03 -3.32 11.01
CA ALA A 171 -15.07 -4.66 11.59
C ALA A 171 -13.83 -4.94 12.46
N ALA A 172 -12.64 -4.56 11.97
CA ALA A 172 -11.39 -4.71 12.72
C ALA A 172 -11.40 -3.91 14.03
N ASN A 173 -11.83 -2.63 13.99
CA ASN A 173 -11.88 -1.77 15.16
C ASN A 173 -12.90 -2.26 16.20
N GLU A 174 -14.11 -2.66 15.78
CA GLU A 174 -15.15 -3.19 16.66
C GLU A 174 -14.73 -4.49 17.36
N ALA A 175 -13.97 -5.35 16.65
CA ALA A 175 -13.43 -6.60 17.20
C ALA A 175 -12.05 -6.44 17.85
N LYS A 176 -11.46 -5.23 17.88
CA LYS A 176 -10.10 -4.94 18.38
C LYS A 176 -9.02 -5.78 17.70
N MET A 177 -9.24 -6.14 16.45
CA MET A 177 -8.30 -6.88 15.64
C MET A 177 -7.22 -5.98 15.06
N THR A 178 -6.06 -6.55 14.79
CA THR A 178 -5.02 -5.92 13.98
C THR A 178 -5.14 -6.43 12.55
N VAL A 179 -5.21 -5.52 11.59
CA VAL A 179 -5.22 -5.86 10.15
C VAL A 179 -3.99 -5.25 9.49
N LEU A 180 -3.28 -6.06 8.73
CA LEU A 180 -2.07 -5.72 7.98
C LEU A 180 -2.29 -6.01 6.50
N VAL A 181 -1.70 -5.21 5.63
CA VAL A 181 -1.63 -5.46 4.18
C VAL A 181 -0.19 -5.73 3.79
N ASN A 182 0.04 -6.85 3.13
CA ASN A 182 1.36 -7.28 2.70
C ASN A 182 1.68 -6.77 1.29
N TYR A 183 2.65 -5.87 1.21
CA TYR A 183 3.27 -5.46 -0.05
C TYR A 183 4.70 -5.98 -0.07
N PHE A 184 5.12 -6.67 -1.13
CA PHE A 184 6.52 -7.10 -1.25
C PHE A 184 7.51 -5.91 -1.18
N THR A 185 7.05 -4.72 -1.58
CA THR A 185 7.84 -3.48 -1.52
C THR A 185 8.08 -2.97 -0.11
N THR A 186 7.27 -3.37 0.87
CA THR A 186 7.49 -3.08 2.29
C THR A 186 8.82 -3.67 2.80
N TRP A 187 9.26 -4.78 2.21
CA TRP A 187 10.48 -5.50 2.61
C TRP A 187 11.67 -5.17 1.70
N GLN A 188 11.66 -3.97 1.09
CA GLN A 188 12.75 -3.49 0.25
C GLN A 188 13.56 -2.38 0.95
N PRO A 189 14.83 -2.63 1.30
CA PRO A 189 15.71 -1.63 1.93
C PRO A 189 15.76 -0.30 1.18
N SER A 190 15.77 -0.33 -0.16
CA SER A 190 15.82 0.87 -0.99
C SER A 190 14.62 1.80 -0.79
N ARG A 191 13.41 1.25 -0.62
CA ARG A 191 12.19 2.04 -0.36
C ARG A 191 12.26 2.74 0.99
N HIS A 192 12.73 2.05 2.03
CA HIS A 192 12.93 2.63 3.37
C HIS A 192 14.00 3.70 3.37
N THR A 193 15.15 3.44 2.73
CA THR A 193 16.23 4.42 2.63
C THR A 193 15.79 5.67 1.86
N ALA A 194 15.04 5.52 0.75
CA ALA A 194 14.48 6.65 0.02
C ALA A 194 13.47 7.46 0.85
N TYR A 195 12.63 6.78 1.63
CA TYR A 195 11.72 7.41 2.58
C TYR A 195 12.49 8.21 3.65
N GLU A 196 13.51 7.61 4.29
CA GLU A 196 14.36 8.27 5.30
C GLU A 196 15.00 9.53 4.71
N MET A 197 15.62 9.46 3.52
CA MET A 197 16.24 10.60 2.84
C MET A 197 15.26 11.73 2.50
N ALA A 198 13.99 11.39 2.25
CA ALA A 198 12.95 12.38 2.02
C ALA A 198 12.48 13.04 3.33
N LYS A 199 12.53 12.31 4.46
CA LYS A 199 12.07 12.80 5.77
C LYS A 199 13.16 13.53 6.55
N ASP A 200 14.43 13.14 6.45
CA ASP A 200 15.54 13.76 7.16
C ASP A 200 16.05 15.07 6.54
N GLY A 201 15.49 15.45 5.38
CA GLY A 201 15.84 16.68 4.68
C GLY A 201 17.00 16.55 3.69
N THR A 202 17.54 15.35 3.48
CA THR A 202 18.64 15.09 2.51
C THR A 202 18.33 15.65 1.12
N ILE A 203 17.08 15.50 0.65
CA ILE A 203 16.61 16.04 -0.63
C ILE A 203 15.78 17.33 -0.49
N GLY A 204 15.56 17.81 0.75
CA GLY A 204 14.72 18.96 1.06
C GLY A 204 13.22 18.68 0.86
N ASP A 205 12.38 19.73 0.91
CA ASP A 205 10.93 19.58 0.75
C ASP A 205 10.56 18.80 -0.51
N VAL A 206 9.81 17.73 -0.35
CA VAL A 206 9.33 16.89 -1.47
C VAL A 206 8.39 17.69 -2.36
N ARG A 207 8.61 17.61 -3.68
CA ARG A 207 7.84 18.33 -4.71
C ARG A 207 7.19 17.41 -5.72
N LYS A 208 7.86 16.32 -6.07
CA LYS A 208 7.34 15.33 -7.01
C LYS A 208 7.77 13.92 -6.63
N ILE A 209 6.86 12.97 -6.82
CA ILE A 209 7.11 11.54 -6.62
C ILE A 209 6.65 10.84 -7.90
N VAL A 210 7.46 9.92 -8.42
CA VAL A 210 7.07 9.07 -9.54
C VAL A 210 7.30 7.62 -9.14
N ALA A 211 6.29 6.78 -9.28
CA ALA A 211 6.37 5.36 -9.00
C ALA A 211 6.05 4.55 -10.25
N HIS A 212 6.80 3.48 -10.45
CA HIS A 212 6.65 2.56 -11.57
C HIS A 212 6.60 1.15 -11.03
N ASP A 213 5.48 0.46 -11.21
CA ASP A 213 5.32 -0.93 -10.83
C ASP A 213 4.62 -1.70 -11.95
N GLY A 214 5.21 -2.81 -12.41
CA GLY A 214 4.65 -3.57 -13.52
C GLY A 214 5.59 -4.59 -14.13
N HIS A 215 5.07 -5.31 -15.12
CA HIS A 215 5.78 -6.32 -15.92
C HIS A 215 5.05 -6.56 -17.25
N ALA A 216 5.42 -7.62 -17.98
CA ALA A 216 4.82 -7.93 -19.29
C ALA A 216 3.33 -8.35 -19.24
N GLY A 217 2.82 -8.67 -18.08
CA GLY A 217 1.44 -9.09 -17.82
C GLY A 217 1.36 -10.44 -17.13
N PRO A 218 0.31 -10.69 -16.35
CA PRO A 218 0.19 -11.93 -15.56
C PRO A 218 0.12 -13.19 -16.43
N LYS A 219 -0.54 -13.14 -17.58
CA LYS A 219 -0.59 -14.26 -18.52
C LYS A 219 0.76 -14.52 -19.15
N GLU A 220 1.48 -13.46 -19.54
CA GLU A 220 2.78 -13.54 -20.22
C GLU A 220 3.87 -14.08 -19.28
N ILE A 221 3.80 -13.77 -18.00
CA ILE A 221 4.76 -14.32 -17.01
C ILE A 221 4.33 -15.69 -16.47
N GLY A 222 3.17 -16.23 -16.91
CA GLY A 222 2.72 -17.59 -16.61
C GLY A 222 2.22 -17.81 -15.19
N VAL A 223 1.47 -16.84 -14.61
CA VAL A 223 0.82 -17.07 -13.31
C VAL A 223 -0.19 -18.21 -13.34
N GLY A 224 -0.49 -18.79 -12.18
CA GLY A 224 -1.49 -19.87 -12.06
C GLY A 224 -2.87 -19.46 -12.57
N GLN A 225 -3.63 -20.42 -13.09
CA GLN A 225 -4.95 -20.15 -13.68
C GLN A 225 -5.95 -19.63 -12.65
N GLU A 226 -5.88 -20.12 -11.41
CA GLU A 226 -6.68 -19.67 -10.29
C GLU A 226 -6.43 -18.18 -9.98
N PHE A 227 -5.17 -17.75 -10.03
CA PHE A 227 -4.79 -16.35 -9.84
C PHE A 227 -5.21 -15.49 -11.03
N LEU A 228 -4.88 -15.93 -12.25
CA LEU A 228 -5.24 -15.22 -13.48
C LEU A 228 -6.74 -14.98 -13.58
N GLY A 229 -7.55 -15.97 -13.19
CA GLY A 229 -9.00 -15.93 -13.32
C GLY A 229 -9.66 -14.79 -12.57
N TRP A 230 -9.26 -14.57 -11.32
CA TRP A 230 -9.81 -13.47 -10.53
C TRP A 230 -9.07 -12.14 -10.76
N LEU A 231 -7.77 -12.17 -11.00
CA LEU A 231 -6.96 -10.96 -11.24
C LEU A 231 -7.43 -10.19 -12.48
N THR A 232 -7.92 -10.89 -13.50
CA THR A 232 -8.45 -10.32 -14.74
C THR A 232 -9.97 -10.14 -14.75
N ASP A 233 -10.63 -10.30 -13.61
CA ASP A 233 -12.05 -10.00 -13.43
C ASP A 233 -12.24 -8.68 -12.68
N PRO A 234 -12.91 -7.67 -13.29
CA PRO A 234 -13.05 -6.34 -12.70
C PRO A 234 -13.85 -6.32 -11.40
N LYS A 235 -14.68 -7.33 -11.13
CA LYS A 235 -15.39 -7.47 -9.86
C LYS A 235 -14.49 -8.02 -8.77
N LEU A 236 -13.66 -9.01 -9.10
CA LEU A 236 -12.85 -9.73 -8.11
C LEU A 236 -11.54 -9.03 -7.76
N ASN A 237 -11.01 -8.21 -8.68
CA ASN A 237 -9.79 -7.41 -8.48
C ASN A 237 -10.04 -5.90 -8.35
N GLY A 238 -11.22 -5.40 -8.76
CA GLY A 238 -11.52 -3.96 -8.79
C GLY A 238 -11.15 -3.27 -10.10
N GLY A 239 -10.25 -3.84 -10.89
CA GLY A 239 -9.72 -3.37 -12.17
C GLY A 239 -8.65 -4.33 -12.67
N GLY A 240 -7.80 -3.88 -13.57
CA GLY A 240 -6.62 -4.58 -14.06
C GLY A 240 -5.33 -4.01 -13.44
N ALA A 241 -4.43 -3.53 -14.31
CA ALA A 241 -3.14 -2.94 -13.89
C ALA A 241 -3.32 -1.74 -12.94
N LEU A 242 -4.44 -1.00 -13.04
CA LEU A 242 -4.77 0.08 -12.12
C LEU A 242 -4.77 -0.38 -10.66
N TYR A 243 -5.40 -1.50 -10.35
CA TYR A 243 -5.47 -2.05 -8.99
C TYR A 243 -4.24 -2.88 -8.66
N ASP A 244 -3.83 -3.78 -9.56
CA ASP A 244 -2.74 -4.72 -9.31
C ASP A 244 -1.41 -4.01 -9.05
N PHE A 245 -1.06 -3.03 -9.89
CA PHE A 245 0.20 -2.28 -9.77
C PHE A 245 0.05 -0.85 -9.28
N GLY A 246 -1.07 -0.20 -9.58
CA GLY A 246 -1.33 1.15 -9.08
C GLY A 246 -1.29 1.24 -7.56
N CYS A 247 -1.70 0.18 -6.86
CA CYS A 247 -1.69 0.15 -5.39
C CYS A 247 -0.30 0.35 -4.79
N TYR A 248 0.77 -0.17 -5.39
CA TYR A 248 2.13 -0.03 -4.86
C TYR A 248 2.63 1.42 -4.81
N GLY A 249 2.42 2.15 -5.91
CA GLY A 249 2.81 3.56 -5.98
C GLY A 249 1.94 4.43 -5.09
N VAL A 250 0.62 4.17 -5.04
CA VAL A 250 -0.31 4.90 -4.16
C VAL A 250 0.02 4.65 -2.69
N ASP A 251 0.35 3.40 -2.32
CA ASP A 251 0.75 3.04 -0.97
C ASP A 251 2.03 3.77 -0.54
N PHE A 252 3.08 3.70 -1.35
CA PHE A 252 4.33 4.40 -1.07
C PHE A 252 4.12 5.91 -0.91
N MET A 253 3.33 6.53 -1.80
CA MET A 253 3.04 7.97 -1.73
C MET A 253 2.22 8.32 -0.49
N THR A 254 1.23 7.52 -0.13
CA THR A 254 0.42 7.73 1.07
C THR A 254 1.29 7.64 2.33
N TRP A 255 2.17 6.65 2.41
CA TRP A 255 3.15 6.54 3.48
C TRP A 255 4.09 7.75 3.54
N LEU A 256 4.69 8.13 2.40
CA LEU A 256 5.61 9.26 2.33
C LEU A 256 4.93 10.58 2.72
N MET A 257 3.66 10.76 2.37
CA MET A 257 2.87 11.94 2.72
C MET A 257 2.24 11.86 4.13
N GLY A 258 2.63 10.86 4.94
CA GLY A 258 2.19 10.73 6.34
C GLY A 258 0.73 10.35 6.52
N GLY A 259 0.16 9.61 5.58
CA GLY A 259 -1.25 9.21 5.57
C GLY A 259 -2.22 10.29 5.04
N GLU A 260 -1.69 11.43 4.57
CA GLU A 260 -2.53 12.49 4.00
C GLU A 260 -3.17 12.06 2.68
N ARG A 261 -4.48 12.31 2.53
CA ARG A 261 -5.19 12.16 1.27
C ARG A 261 -4.72 13.18 0.26
N PRO A 262 -4.54 12.83 -1.03
CA PRO A 262 -4.33 13.84 -2.06
C PRO A 262 -5.56 14.75 -2.17
N LEU A 263 -5.37 15.99 -2.63
CA LEU A 263 -6.47 16.92 -2.91
C LEU A 263 -7.31 16.45 -4.10
N THR A 264 -6.63 15.92 -5.13
CA THR A 264 -7.27 15.42 -6.34
C THR A 264 -6.59 14.17 -6.87
N VAL A 265 -7.38 13.36 -7.57
CA VAL A 265 -6.95 12.16 -8.30
C VAL A 265 -7.41 12.28 -9.74
N THR A 266 -6.48 12.13 -10.68
CA THR A 266 -6.77 12.02 -12.12
C THR A 266 -6.13 10.75 -12.63
N ALA A 267 -6.85 9.94 -13.40
CA ALA A 267 -6.31 8.72 -13.96
C ALA A 267 -6.73 8.50 -15.42
N VAL A 268 -5.84 7.84 -16.14
CA VAL A 268 -6.07 7.32 -17.49
C VAL A 268 -5.73 5.83 -17.46
N THR A 269 -6.61 5.01 -18.01
CA THR A 269 -6.37 3.58 -18.21
C THR A 269 -6.49 3.24 -19.68
N LEU A 270 -5.72 2.25 -20.12
CA LEU A 270 -5.78 1.70 -21.47
C LEU A 270 -5.93 0.17 -21.40
N GLN A 271 -6.49 -0.36 -22.46
CA GLN A 271 -6.55 -1.79 -22.76
C GLN A 271 -5.76 -2.00 -24.06
N ILE A 272 -4.45 -2.15 -23.93
CA ILE A 272 -3.50 -2.27 -25.05
C ILE A 272 -3.56 -3.67 -25.66
N LYS A 273 -3.83 -4.68 -24.84
CA LYS A 273 -3.95 -6.09 -25.21
C LYS A 273 -5.39 -6.63 -25.01
N PRO A 274 -6.41 -6.09 -25.71
CA PRO A 274 -7.81 -6.48 -25.50
C PRO A 274 -8.08 -7.95 -25.79
N ASP A 275 -7.28 -8.57 -26.67
CA ASP A 275 -7.39 -10.02 -26.97
C ASP A 275 -6.87 -10.89 -25.82
N VAL A 276 -6.03 -10.35 -24.94
CA VAL A 276 -5.45 -11.04 -23.78
C VAL A 276 -6.23 -10.75 -22.51
N TYR A 277 -6.59 -9.48 -22.28
CA TYR A 277 -7.29 -8.97 -21.10
C TYR A 277 -8.60 -8.26 -21.51
N PRO A 278 -9.63 -9.00 -21.97
CA PRO A 278 -10.82 -8.38 -22.57
C PRO A 278 -11.72 -7.60 -21.59
N LYS A 279 -11.53 -7.76 -20.29
CA LYS A 279 -12.46 -7.20 -19.29
C LYS A 279 -11.87 -6.08 -18.43
N VAL A 280 -10.55 -5.92 -18.44
CA VAL A 280 -9.84 -5.01 -17.54
C VAL A 280 -8.78 -4.18 -18.29
N ASP A 281 -8.37 -3.08 -17.70
CA ASP A 281 -7.22 -2.30 -18.13
C ASP A 281 -5.93 -3.09 -17.95
N ASP A 282 -4.96 -2.86 -18.83
CA ASP A 282 -3.62 -3.45 -18.74
C ASP A 282 -2.52 -2.39 -18.66
N ASP A 283 -2.91 -1.12 -18.66
CA ASP A 283 -2.02 0.03 -18.45
C ASP A 283 -2.77 1.17 -17.75
N ALA A 284 -2.13 1.80 -16.76
CA ALA A 284 -2.71 2.85 -15.96
C ALA A 284 -1.69 3.92 -15.58
N THR A 285 -2.10 5.18 -15.66
CA THR A 285 -1.37 6.30 -15.07
C THR A 285 -2.29 7.08 -14.15
N ILE A 286 -1.86 7.28 -12.90
CA ILE A 286 -2.60 8.05 -11.89
C ILE A 286 -1.78 9.29 -11.54
N VAL A 287 -2.41 10.45 -11.49
CA VAL A 287 -1.83 11.71 -11.03
C VAL A 287 -2.51 12.13 -9.74
N LEU A 288 -1.73 12.29 -8.68
CA LEU A 288 -2.15 12.73 -7.35
C LEU A 288 -1.65 14.14 -7.10
N THR A 289 -2.52 15.05 -6.64
CA THR A 289 -2.08 16.39 -6.23
C THR A 289 -2.19 16.54 -4.72
N TYR A 290 -1.12 17.03 -4.11
CA TYR A 290 -1.04 17.41 -2.70
C TYR A 290 -0.82 18.93 -2.60
N PRO A 291 -0.97 19.57 -1.45
CA PRO A 291 -0.81 21.04 -1.32
C PRO A 291 0.52 21.58 -1.82
N LYS A 292 1.61 20.78 -1.74
CA LYS A 292 2.97 21.19 -2.12
C LYS A 292 3.71 20.16 -2.98
N ALA A 293 3.07 19.05 -3.35
CA ALA A 293 3.69 17.98 -4.11
C ALA A 293 2.73 17.40 -5.16
N MET A 294 3.31 16.71 -6.14
CA MET A 294 2.55 15.94 -7.13
C MET A 294 3.09 14.50 -7.16
N GLY A 295 2.20 13.53 -7.18
CA GLY A 295 2.51 12.12 -7.39
C GLY A 295 2.10 11.66 -8.79
N ILE A 296 2.90 10.79 -9.41
CA ILE A 296 2.59 10.10 -10.65
C ILE A 296 2.82 8.60 -10.40
N VAL A 297 1.80 7.80 -10.54
CA VAL A 297 1.87 6.34 -10.43
C VAL A 297 1.62 5.74 -11.80
N GLN A 298 2.49 4.85 -12.24
CA GLN A 298 2.36 4.10 -13.48
C GLN A 298 2.32 2.60 -13.14
N GLY A 299 1.16 2.00 -13.36
CA GLY A 299 0.92 0.56 -13.22
C GLY A 299 0.74 -0.07 -14.59
N SER A 300 1.52 -1.12 -14.93
CA SER A 300 1.47 -1.65 -16.29
C SER A 300 1.69 -3.16 -16.38
N TRP A 301 0.91 -3.79 -17.25
CA TRP A 301 1.10 -5.17 -17.72
C TRP A 301 1.71 -5.21 -19.14
N ASN A 302 2.33 -4.08 -19.59
CA ASN A 302 2.83 -3.93 -20.96
C ASN A 302 4.35 -3.67 -21.04
N TRP A 303 5.06 -3.71 -19.93
CA TRP A 303 6.50 -3.50 -19.96
C TRP A 303 7.26 -4.78 -20.33
N PRO A 304 8.32 -4.69 -21.14
CA PRO A 304 9.06 -5.87 -21.60
C PRO A 304 9.90 -6.54 -20.49
N PHE A 305 9.98 -5.93 -19.31
CA PHE A 305 10.68 -6.43 -18.12
C PHE A 305 9.95 -5.96 -16.86
N GLY A 306 10.19 -6.66 -15.74
CA GLY A 306 9.69 -6.27 -14.44
C GLY A 306 10.30 -4.94 -13.99
N ARG A 307 9.47 -4.04 -13.50
CA ARG A 307 9.86 -2.74 -12.96
C ARG A 307 9.14 -2.46 -11.66
N SER A 308 9.89 -2.03 -10.63
CA SER A 308 9.35 -1.62 -9.33
C SER A 308 10.32 -0.61 -8.73
N ASP A 309 10.18 0.66 -9.11
CA ASP A 309 11.06 1.75 -8.67
C ASP A 309 10.27 3.01 -8.34
N VAL A 310 10.86 3.84 -7.47
CA VAL A 310 10.35 5.17 -7.14
C VAL A 310 11.43 6.22 -7.36
N GLU A 311 10.99 7.41 -7.78
CA GLU A 311 11.80 8.62 -7.88
C GLU A 311 11.16 9.71 -7.01
N ILE A 312 11.93 10.31 -6.11
CA ILE A 312 11.47 11.39 -5.24
C ILE A 312 12.32 12.62 -5.55
N TYR A 313 11.68 13.70 -5.94
CA TYR A 313 12.30 14.98 -6.26
C TYR A 313 11.94 15.99 -5.16
N GLY A 314 12.95 16.46 -4.45
CA GLY A 314 12.85 17.50 -3.45
C GLY A 314 13.47 18.83 -3.89
N LYS A 315 13.45 19.82 -2.99
CA LYS A 315 14.04 21.14 -3.24
C LYS A 315 15.57 21.10 -3.35
N ALA A 316 16.24 20.22 -2.61
CA ALA A 316 17.69 20.13 -2.50
C ALA A 316 18.30 18.96 -3.27
N GLY A 317 17.50 18.07 -3.87
CA GLY A 317 17.99 16.92 -4.62
C GLY A 317 16.89 15.95 -5.02
N ALA A 318 17.32 14.79 -5.51
CA ALA A 318 16.43 13.68 -5.86
C ALA A 318 17.05 12.35 -5.44
N VAL A 319 16.20 11.40 -5.15
CA VAL A 319 16.56 10.00 -4.92
C VAL A 319 15.73 9.11 -5.83
N LYS A 320 16.38 8.07 -6.38
CA LYS A 320 15.73 7.04 -7.20
C LYS A 320 16.15 5.66 -6.71
N THR A 321 15.20 4.77 -6.49
CA THR A 321 15.52 3.38 -6.16
C THR A 321 15.98 2.61 -7.40
N LEU A 322 16.98 1.75 -7.23
CA LEU A 322 17.55 0.87 -8.26
C LEU A 322 17.37 -0.59 -7.82
N GLY A 323 16.12 -1.09 -7.89
CA GLY A 323 15.77 -2.40 -7.37
C GLY A 323 15.75 -2.43 -5.83
N LYS A 324 16.01 -3.63 -5.24
CA LYS A 324 15.80 -3.88 -3.81
C LYS A 324 16.81 -3.15 -2.90
N ASP A 325 18.10 -3.12 -3.29
CA ASP A 325 19.20 -2.86 -2.36
C ASP A 325 20.07 -1.64 -2.74
N ALA A 326 19.67 -0.85 -3.73
CA ALA A 326 20.48 0.29 -4.18
C ALA A 326 19.60 1.50 -4.58
N LEU A 327 20.21 2.68 -4.53
CA LEU A 327 19.61 3.96 -4.93
C LEU A 327 20.61 4.80 -5.73
N GLU A 328 20.08 5.76 -6.48
CA GLU A 328 20.81 6.91 -6.99
C GLU A 328 20.36 8.16 -6.22
N VAL A 329 21.33 8.94 -5.75
CA VAL A 329 21.09 10.23 -5.08
C VAL A 329 21.76 11.32 -5.89
N ARG A 330 21.05 12.41 -6.18
CA ARG A 330 21.61 13.56 -6.89
C ARG A 330 21.24 14.84 -6.18
N LYS A 331 22.21 15.55 -5.62
CA LYS A 331 21.97 16.85 -5.00
C LYS A 331 21.79 17.95 -6.05
N ALA A 332 21.07 19.00 -5.67
CA ALA A 332 20.89 20.17 -6.53
C ALA A 332 22.26 20.80 -6.90
N GLY A 333 22.45 21.09 -8.19
CA GLY A 333 23.74 21.61 -8.70
C GLY A 333 24.77 20.56 -9.11
N GLU A 334 24.62 19.30 -8.70
CA GLU A 334 25.50 18.22 -9.14
C GLU A 334 25.16 17.76 -10.55
N LYS A 335 26.19 17.42 -11.35
CA LYS A 335 26.00 16.95 -12.71
C LYS A 335 25.66 15.44 -12.80
N GLN A 336 26.12 14.67 -11.85
CA GLN A 336 25.97 13.21 -11.81
C GLN A 336 25.27 12.78 -10.53
N ALA A 337 24.52 11.67 -10.60
CA ALA A 337 24.00 11.01 -9.43
C ALA A 337 25.08 10.10 -8.83
N GLU A 338 25.05 9.97 -7.52
CA GLU A 338 25.85 9.00 -6.77
C GLU A 338 25.02 7.74 -6.55
N LYS A 339 25.62 6.59 -6.80
CA LYS A 339 25.00 5.30 -6.45
C LYS A 339 25.28 5.00 -4.98
N VAL A 340 24.21 4.75 -4.23
CA VAL A 340 24.25 4.49 -2.79
C VAL A 340 23.64 3.10 -2.53
N GLU A 341 24.27 2.31 -1.67
CA GLU A 341 23.66 1.08 -1.16
C GLU A 341 22.58 1.44 -0.13
N ALA A 342 21.46 0.71 -0.22
CA ALA A 342 20.38 0.88 0.74
C ALA A 342 20.79 0.34 2.11
N LYS A 343 20.35 1.02 3.16
CA LYS A 343 20.54 0.56 4.52
C LYS A 343 19.73 -0.73 4.74
N ALA A 344 20.40 -1.82 5.05
CA ALA A 344 19.76 -3.11 5.27
C ALA A 344 18.67 -3.02 6.35
N LEU A 345 17.52 -3.64 6.08
CA LEU A 345 16.48 -3.81 7.09
C LEU A 345 16.93 -4.88 8.10
N THR A 346 16.60 -4.66 9.34
CA THR A 346 16.88 -5.59 10.43
C THR A 346 15.58 -6.15 11.01
N PRO A 347 15.61 -7.34 11.63
CA PRO A 347 14.43 -7.85 12.31
C PRO A 347 13.80 -6.81 13.26
N PRO A 348 12.46 -6.73 13.28
CA PRO A 348 11.51 -7.56 12.54
C PRO A 348 11.14 -7.03 11.16
N MET A 349 11.81 -6.00 10.64
CA MET A 349 11.45 -5.31 9.38
C MET A 349 12.04 -5.97 8.13
N ASP A 350 12.74 -7.07 8.25
CA ASP A 350 13.48 -7.74 7.16
C ASP A 350 12.62 -8.72 6.34
N ASP A 351 11.52 -9.23 6.91
CA ASP A 351 10.53 -10.06 6.23
C ASP A 351 9.13 -9.98 6.86
N GLU A 352 8.10 -10.38 6.09
CA GLU A 352 6.70 -10.31 6.50
C GLU A 352 6.36 -11.19 7.71
N LEU A 353 6.99 -12.34 7.84
CA LEU A 353 6.70 -13.27 8.93
C LEU A 353 7.36 -12.83 10.24
N SER A 354 8.57 -12.32 10.18
CA SER A 354 9.26 -11.71 11.32
C SER A 354 8.47 -10.52 11.85
N TYR A 355 7.97 -9.69 10.93
CA TYR A 355 7.11 -8.55 11.27
C TYR A 355 5.78 -8.98 11.90
N LEU A 356 5.07 -9.94 11.28
CA LEU A 356 3.83 -10.48 11.82
C LEU A 356 4.03 -11.04 13.22
N ARG A 357 5.13 -11.77 13.44
CA ARG A 357 5.47 -12.33 14.76
C ARG A 357 5.68 -11.22 15.80
N ALA A 358 6.39 -10.15 15.45
CA ALA A 358 6.58 -9.02 16.36
C ALA A 358 5.27 -8.30 16.69
N VAL A 359 4.38 -8.12 15.69
CA VAL A 359 3.04 -7.55 15.93
C VAL A 359 2.25 -8.42 16.92
N VAL A 360 2.23 -9.73 16.71
CA VAL A 360 1.40 -10.65 17.53
C VAL A 360 2.01 -10.91 18.91
N ARG A 361 3.32 -11.14 18.99
CA ARG A 361 4.00 -11.59 20.21
C ARG A 361 4.59 -10.45 21.04
N GLU A 362 5.04 -9.38 20.39
CA GLU A 362 5.78 -8.30 21.03
C GLU A 362 4.93 -7.02 21.15
N GLY A 363 3.73 -7.00 20.52
CA GLY A 363 2.81 -5.87 20.55
C GLY A 363 3.29 -4.71 19.68
N LEU A 364 4.13 -4.98 18.66
CA LEU A 364 4.53 -3.99 17.68
C LEU A 364 3.27 -3.40 17.01
N LYS A 365 3.13 -2.09 17.04
CA LYS A 365 2.03 -1.42 16.33
C LYS A 365 2.38 -1.32 14.85
N PRO A 366 1.49 -1.77 13.95
CA PRO A 366 1.69 -1.60 12.52
C PRO A 366 1.73 -0.13 12.13
N GLU A 367 2.78 0.26 11.43
CA GLU A 367 2.96 1.60 10.88
C GLU A 367 3.45 1.50 9.43
N GLY A 368 3.32 2.60 8.69
CA GLY A 368 3.80 2.67 7.31
C GLY A 368 2.97 1.87 6.30
N PRO A 369 3.61 1.29 5.26
CA PRO A 369 2.92 0.72 4.10
C PRO A 369 1.92 -0.39 4.43
N GLY A 370 2.24 -1.22 5.42
CA GLY A 370 1.39 -2.35 5.82
C GLY A 370 0.24 -1.98 6.77
N SER A 371 0.14 -0.73 7.26
CA SER A 371 -0.88 -0.35 8.24
C SER A 371 -2.28 -0.23 7.62
N LEU A 372 -3.30 -0.55 8.42
CA LEU A 372 -4.70 -0.44 7.99
C LEU A 372 -5.05 1.01 7.59
N GLU A 373 -4.59 1.99 8.36
CA GLU A 373 -4.87 3.40 8.15
C GLU A 373 -4.35 3.90 6.80
N VAL A 374 -3.12 3.55 6.43
CA VAL A 374 -2.54 3.87 5.12
C VAL A 374 -3.35 3.19 4.03
N ASN A 375 -3.70 1.94 4.20
CA ASN A 375 -4.38 1.15 3.18
C ASN A 375 -5.86 1.50 2.97
N VAL A 376 -6.54 2.06 3.95
CA VAL A 376 -7.85 2.69 3.74
C VAL A 376 -7.73 3.87 2.77
N VAL A 377 -6.73 4.73 2.95
CA VAL A 377 -6.47 5.85 2.02
C VAL A 377 -6.07 5.34 0.63
N VAL A 378 -5.26 4.27 0.56
CA VAL A 378 -4.92 3.62 -0.73
C VAL A 378 -6.17 3.18 -1.47
N ALA A 379 -7.10 2.48 -0.80
CA ALA A 379 -8.34 2.03 -1.41
C ALA A 379 -9.24 3.20 -1.88
N GLU A 380 -9.34 4.27 -1.09
CA GLU A 380 -10.05 5.49 -1.48
C GLU A 380 -9.46 6.14 -2.74
N VAL A 381 -8.12 6.19 -2.83
CA VAL A 381 -7.41 6.76 -3.99
C VAL A 381 -7.58 5.89 -5.22
N LEU A 382 -7.49 4.55 -5.11
CA LEU A 382 -7.72 3.63 -6.23
C LEU A 382 -9.16 3.71 -6.74
N ASP A 383 -10.13 3.82 -5.85
CA ASP A 383 -11.54 3.98 -6.21
C ASP A 383 -11.79 5.32 -6.93
N ALA A 384 -11.17 6.40 -6.45
CA ALA A 384 -11.18 7.70 -7.13
C ALA A 384 -10.46 7.66 -8.49
N ALA A 385 -9.37 6.92 -8.61
CA ALA A 385 -8.65 6.73 -9.88
C ALA A 385 -9.50 5.95 -10.89
N ARG A 386 -10.19 4.89 -10.46
CA ARG A 386 -11.14 4.14 -11.29
C ARG A 386 -12.29 5.03 -11.75
N GLU A 387 -12.87 5.85 -10.87
CA GLU A 387 -13.90 6.81 -11.23
C GLU A 387 -13.38 7.86 -12.23
N SER A 388 -12.18 8.39 -12.00
CA SER A 388 -11.53 9.36 -12.90
C SER A 388 -11.31 8.77 -14.28
N ALA A 389 -10.74 7.57 -14.38
CA ALA A 389 -10.52 6.87 -15.65
C ALA A 389 -11.83 6.63 -16.41
N LYS A 390 -12.90 6.22 -15.70
CA LYS A 390 -14.21 5.97 -16.28
C LYS A 390 -14.90 7.24 -16.80
N THR A 391 -14.74 8.36 -16.07
CA THR A 391 -15.49 9.60 -16.39
C THR A 391 -14.68 10.60 -17.21
N GLY A 392 -13.36 10.41 -17.32
CA GLY A 392 -12.43 11.38 -17.91
C GLY A 392 -12.30 12.67 -17.09
N ARG A 393 -12.68 12.68 -15.83
CA ARG A 393 -12.69 13.85 -14.96
C ARG A 393 -11.77 13.67 -13.76
N THR A 394 -11.17 14.76 -13.31
CA THR A 394 -10.47 14.80 -12.03
C THR A 394 -11.46 14.62 -10.88
N VAL A 395 -11.14 13.73 -9.95
CA VAL A 395 -11.91 13.49 -8.72
C VAL A 395 -11.28 14.28 -7.57
N ARG A 396 -12.09 15.00 -6.81
CA ARG A 396 -11.67 15.71 -5.59
C ARG A 396 -11.86 14.79 -4.38
N MET A 397 -10.83 14.64 -3.55
CA MET A 397 -10.87 13.76 -2.40
C MET A 397 -11.57 14.40 -1.17
N ASP A 398 -11.57 15.73 -1.06
CA ASP A 398 -12.27 16.46 -0.01
C ASP A 398 -13.80 16.35 -0.10
N ALA A 399 -14.34 16.01 -1.27
CA ALA A 399 -15.78 15.80 -1.48
C ALA A 399 -16.27 14.39 -1.06
N ARG A 400 -15.38 13.51 -0.62
CA ARG A 400 -15.65 12.11 -0.27
C ARG A 400 -15.66 11.84 1.25
N LYS A 401 -16.09 12.84 2.05
CA LYS A 401 -16.22 12.73 3.51
C LYS A 401 -17.49 12.03 3.92
#